data_e1be68c3bd28594c631bcf14f21370fd
#
_entry.id   e1be68c3bd28594c631bcf14f21370fd
#
_cell.length_a   1.000
_cell.length_b   1.000
_cell.length_c   1.000
_cell.angle_alpha   90.00
_cell.angle_beta   90.00
_cell.angle_gamma   90.00
#
_symmetry.space_group_name_H-M   'P 1'
#
loop_
_entity.id
_entity.type
_entity.pdbx_description
1 polymer ?
#
loop_
_entity_poly.entity_id
_entity_poly.type
_entity_poly.pdbx_seq_one_letter_code
_entity_poly.pdbx_strand_id
1 'polypeptide(L)'
;MAATNDGNKDRHQQWYDPDLEEVNPEIRSLLENYSKVPPADVVKHVNKIRELGFAKNPYPCIGHYRFLNLTLLTHPLYQEIIRRLKSNPSSVYLDLGCCFGQDLRQLVQDGVPSSQLIGLDIEGPLMDLGYELFLDQKTMESKFLVADIFKGESQGEPWTSLVANGADVIHCSAFFHLFPLNEQIEAAKNIAQLVKKGGIIVGRQSGSVKPGEVPAIKPGSTSFRHDVETLTKMWDQVGSETGTKWKVEGSLDEVGMKGKKNPVEDENSRRLLFTITRLE
;
A
#
# COMPACT_ATOMS: atom_id res chain seq x y z
N MET A 1 -1.28 -4.38 40.32
CA MET A 1 -2.45 -5.04 39.71
C MET A 1 -2.31 -4.81 38.19
N ALA A 2 -1.96 -5.86 37.47
CA ALA A 2 -1.79 -5.80 36.03
C ALA A 2 -3.18 -5.69 35.36
N ALA A 3 -3.38 -4.65 34.56
CA ALA A 3 -4.58 -4.52 33.73
C ALA A 3 -4.58 -5.65 32.71
N THR A 4 -5.49 -6.59 32.86
CA THR A 4 -5.83 -7.56 31.83
C THR A 4 -6.46 -6.77 30.69
N ASN A 5 -5.68 -6.55 29.62
CA ASN A 5 -6.14 -5.96 28.38
C ASN A 5 -7.09 -6.99 27.74
N ASP A 6 -8.40 -6.75 27.89
CA ASP A 6 -9.45 -7.63 27.38
C ASP A 6 -9.55 -7.41 25.86
N GLY A 7 -8.79 -8.20 25.08
CA GLY A 7 -8.77 -8.18 23.61
C GLY A 7 -10.12 -8.51 22.95
N ASN A 8 -11.20 -8.56 23.73
CA ASN A 8 -12.54 -8.87 23.28
C ASN A 8 -13.38 -7.63 22.91
N LYS A 9 -12.93 -6.41 23.26
CA LYS A 9 -13.69 -5.18 22.97
C LYS A 9 -13.62 -4.76 21.50
N ASP A 10 -12.54 -5.11 20.79
CA ASP A 10 -12.30 -4.64 19.44
C ASP A 10 -12.98 -5.50 18.36
N ARG A 11 -13.35 -6.75 18.67
CA ARG A 11 -14.04 -7.67 17.74
C ARG A 11 -15.46 -7.24 17.34
N HIS A 12 -16.03 -6.24 17.98
CA HIS A 12 -17.35 -5.68 17.65
C HIS A 12 -17.28 -4.44 16.74
N GLN A 13 -16.10 -4.09 16.25
CA GLN A 13 -15.98 -2.97 15.32
C GLN A 13 -16.55 -3.37 13.95
N GLN A 14 -17.21 -2.42 13.29
CA GLN A 14 -17.87 -2.64 12.00
C GLN A 14 -16.91 -3.03 10.85
N TRP A 15 -15.59 -2.99 11.08
CA TRP A 15 -14.54 -3.38 10.13
C TRP A 15 -13.72 -4.59 10.59
N TYR A 16 -14.32 -5.47 11.41
CA TYR A 16 -13.70 -6.72 11.82
C TYR A 16 -14.53 -7.88 11.25
N ASP A 17 -14.03 -8.53 10.21
CA ASP A 17 -14.70 -9.68 9.58
C ASP A 17 -14.55 -10.94 10.46
N PRO A 18 -15.47 -11.89 10.37
CA PRO A 18 -15.28 -13.25 10.89
C PRO A 18 -13.99 -13.89 10.37
N ASP A 19 -13.52 -14.92 11.03
CA ASP A 19 -12.39 -15.71 10.56
C ASP A 19 -12.65 -16.23 9.15
N LEU A 20 -11.62 -16.17 8.30
CA LEU A 20 -11.69 -16.73 6.96
C LEU A 20 -11.81 -18.26 7.03
N GLU A 21 -12.66 -18.79 6.17
CA GLU A 21 -12.73 -20.23 5.90
C GLU A 21 -11.87 -20.59 4.68
N GLU A 22 -11.63 -19.62 3.80
CA GLU A 22 -10.84 -19.77 2.58
C GLU A 22 -10.02 -18.52 2.29
N VAL A 23 -8.86 -18.72 1.69
CA VAL A 23 -7.95 -17.66 1.24
C VAL A 23 -7.94 -17.63 -0.28
N ASN A 24 -7.95 -16.42 -0.87
CA ASN A 24 -7.96 -16.29 -2.33
C ASN A 24 -6.75 -16.99 -2.99
N PRO A 25 -6.91 -17.50 -4.25
CA PRO A 25 -5.90 -18.32 -4.89
C PRO A 25 -4.52 -17.69 -5.04
N GLU A 26 -4.45 -16.40 -5.32
CA GLU A 26 -3.19 -15.67 -5.57
C GLU A 26 -2.32 -15.62 -4.31
N ILE A 27 -2.89 -15.14 -3.20
CA ILE A 27 -2.15 -15.08 -1.94
C ILE A 27 -1.92 -16.47 -1.34
N ARG A 28 -2.85 -17.43 -1.56
CA ARG A 28 -2.65 -18.84 -1.19
C ARG A 28 -1.42 -19.40 -1.89
N SER A 29 -1.30 -19.16 -3.20
CA SER A 29 -0.13 -19.57 -3.99
C SER A 29 1.17 -18.97 -3.44
N LEU A 30 1.15 -17.69 -3.06
CA LEU A 30 2.31 -17.02 -2.45
C LEU A 30 2.68 -17.66 -1.10
N LEU A 31 1.72 -17.93 -0.23
CA LEU A 31 1.97 -18.54 1.08
C LEU A 31 2.46 -19.99 0.96
N GLU A 32 1.91 -20.77 0.02
CA GLU A 32 2.32 -22.16 -0.17
C GLU A 32 3.66 -22.27 -0.92
N ASN A 33 3.86 -21.49 -1.99
CA ASN A 33 5.02 -21.65 -2.88
C ASN A 33 6.24 -20.81 -2.45
N TYR A 34 6.04 -19.59 -1.98
CA TYR A 34 7.11 -18.73 -1.47
C TYR A 34 7.40 -19.03 0.01
N SER A 35 6.38 -18.89 0.86
CA SER A 35 6.53 -18.99 2.32
C SER A 35 6.61 -20.44 2.83
N LYS A 36 6.29 -21.43 2.01
CA LYS A 36 6.26 -22.87 2.37
C LYS A 36 5.31 -23.20 3.53
N VAL A 37 4.25 -22.41 3.71
CA VAL A 37 3.18 -22.73 4.66
C VAL A 37 2.45 -23.98 4.15
N PRO A 38 2.30 -25.06 4.96
CA PRO A 38 1.57 -26.25 4.54
C PRO A 38 0.14 -25.91 4.12
N PRO A 39 -0.40 -26.47 3.02
CA PRO A 39 -1.73 -26.12 2.51
C PRO A 39 -2.86 -26.22 3.55
N ALA A 40 -2.77 -27.19 4.46
CA ALA A 40 -3.75 -27.39 5.53
C ALA A 40 -3.70 -26.30 6.63
N ASP A 41 -2.58 -25.57 6.73
CA ASP A 41 -2.34 -24.58 7.78
C ASP A 41 -2.57 -23.14 7.31
N VAL A 42 -2.69 -22.89 6.00
CA VAL A 42 -2.74 -21.54 5.42
C VAL A 42 -3.84 -20.68 6.08
N VAL A 43 -5.06 -21.19 6.16
CA VAL A 43 -6.20 -20.43 6.72
C VAL A 43 -5.97 -20.10 8.19
N LYS A 44 -5.55 -21.09 8.98
CA LYS A 44 -5.25 -20.90 10.41
C LYS A 44 -4.11 -19.92 10.63
N HIS A 45 -3.07 -19.99 9.80
CA HIS A 45 -1.92 -19.10 9.83
C HIS A 45 -2.32 -17.65 9.57
N VAL A 46 -3.08 -17.41 8.50
CA VAL A 46 -3.59 -16.08 8.13
C VAL A 46 -4.49 -15.49 9.22
N ASN A 47 -5.44 -16.27 9.75
CA ASN A 47 -6.32 -15.82 10.83
C ASN A 47 -5.52 -15.43 12.08
N LYS A 48 -4.51 -16.22 12.47
CA LYS A 48 -3.60 -15.88 13.57
C LYS A 48 -2.88 -14.55 13.33
N ILE A 49 -2.33 -14.32 12.14
CA ILE A 49 -1.61 -13.07 11.84
C ILE A 49 -2.57 -11.87 11.85
N ARG A 50 -3.81 -12.02 11.33
CA ARG A 50 -4.82 -10.97 11.43
C ARG A 50 -5.09 -10.58 12.88
N GLU A 51 -5.29 -11.56 13.79
CA GLU A 51 -5.50 -11.30 15.21
C GLU A 51 -4.34 -10.48 15.81
N LEU A 52 -3.12 -10.91 15.56
CA LEU A 52 -1.93 -10.22 16.06
C LEU A 52 -1.80 -8.80 15.50
N GLY A 53 -2.08 -8.62 14.21
CA GLY A 53 -2.05 -7.31 13.55
C GLY A 53 -3.16 -6.38 14.05
N PHE A 54 -4.37 -6.87 14.17
CA PHE A 54 -5.51 -6.09 14.65
C PHE A 54 -5.37 -5.66 16.12
N ALA A 55 -4.77 -6.52 16.97
CA ALA A 55 -4.46 -6.16 18.34
C ALA A 55 -3.42 -5.02 18.46
N LYS A 56 -2.51 -4.90 17.46
CA LYS A 56 -1.51 -3.81 17.39
C LYS A 56 -2.10 -2.54 16.79
N ASN A 57 -2.82 -2.69 15.67
CA ASN A 57 -3.42 -1.60 14.91
C ASN A 57 -4.83 -2.01 14.44
N PRO A 58 -5.91 -1.65 15.16
CA PRO A 58 -7.28 -1.98 14.80
C PRO A 58 -7.76 -1.14 13.59
N TYR A 59 -7.25 -1.44 12.42
CA TYR A 59 -7.49 -0.73 11.18
C TYR A 59 -8.26 -1.59 10.17
N PRO A 60 -9.13 -1.01 9.32
CA PRO A 60 -9.95 -1.77 8.36
C PRO A 60 -9.16 -2.67 7.42
N CYS A 61 -7.94 -2.27 7.01
CA CYS A 61 -7.12 -3.09 6.12
C CYS A 61 -6.71 -4.42 6.80
N ILE A 62 -6.59 -4.43 8.13
CA ILE A 62 -6.27 -5.63 8.90
C ILE A 62 -7.55 -6.43 9.17
N GLY A 63 -8.58 -5.77 9.72
CA GLY A 63 -9.84 -6.44 10.12
C GLY A 63 -10.59 -7.07 8.95
N HIS A 64 -10.53 -6.47 7.76
CA HIS A 64 -11.14 -7.00 6.52
C HIS A 64 -10.19 -7.86 5.69
N TYR A 65 -9.05 -8.28 6.22
CA TYR A 65 -8.04 -9.07 5.50
C TYR A 65 -7.55 -8.44 4.19
N ARG A 66 -7.60 -7.10 4.05
CA ARG A 66 -7.18 -6.42 2.81
C ARG A 66 -5.67 -6.54 2.56
N PHE A 67 -4.89 -6.83 3.60
CA PHE A 67 -3.46 -7.14 3.50
C PHE A 67 -3.16 -8.44 2.71
N LEU A 68 -4.17 -9.25 2.40
CA LEU A 68 -4.06 -10.41 1.51
C LEU A 68 -4.24 -10.04 0.03
N ASN A 69 -4.57 -8.79 -0.29
CA ASN A 69 -4.75 -8.37 -1.67
C ASN A 69 -3.40 -8.03 -2.29
N LEU A 70 -2.99 -8.78 -3.30
CA LEU A 70 -1.84 -8.48 -4.13
C LEU A 70 -2.22 -7.38 -5.13
N THR A 71 -2.06 -6.13 -4.69
CA THR A 71 -2.62 -4.98 -5.43
C THR A 71 -1.81 -4.65 -6.67
N LEU A 72 -0.50 -4.82 -6.61
CA LEU A 72 0.40 -4.63 -7.73
C LEU A 72 0.22 -5.71 -8.81
N LEU A 73 0.00 -6.97 -8.40
CA LEU A 73 -0.21 -8.09 -9.33
C LEU A 73 -1.33 -7.83 -10.36
N THR A 74 -2.38 -7.11 -9.93
CA THR A 74 -3.52 -6.77 -10.78
C THR A 74 -3.34 -5.49 -11.59
N HIS A 75 -2.20 -4.79 -11.45
CA HIS A 75 -1.92 -3.57 -12.19
C HIS A 75 -1.50 -3.89 -13.64
N PRO A 76 -2.01 -3.18 -14.68
CA PRO A 76 -1.67 -3.45 -16.08
C PRO A 76 -0.17 -3.44 -16.40
N LEU A 77 0.60 -2.65 -15.66
CA LEU A 77 2.06 -2.56 -15.83
C LEU A 77 2.85 -3.60 -15.04
N TYR A 78 2.21 -4.57 -14.36
CA TYR A 78 2.90 -5.52 -13.50
C TYR A 78 4.07 -6.23 -14.20
N GLN A 79 3.83 -6.80 -15.35
CA GLN A 79 4.87 -7.51 -16.14
C GLN A 79 5.97 -6.56 -16.63
N GLU A 80 5.62 -5.33 -16.98
CA GLU A 80 6.59 -4.28 -17.35
C GLU A 80 7.48 -3.90 -16.17
N ILE A 81 6.90 -3.77 -14.98
CA ILE A 81 7.64 -3.47 -13.74
C ILE A 81 8.64 -4.59 -13.43
N ILE A 82 8.22 -5.86 -13.49
CA ILE A 82 9.11 -7.01 -13.31
C ILE A 82 10.27 -6.95 -14.33
N ARG A 83 9.95 -6.75 -15.61
CA ARG A 83 10.96 -6.69 -16.67
C ARG A 83 11.95 -5.54 -16.42
N ARG A 84 11.47 -4.36 -16.05
CA ARG A 84 12.28 -3.18 -15.74
C ARG A 84 13.23 -3.45 -14.56
N LEU A 85 12.74 -4.01 -13.47
CA LEU A 85 13.53 -4.33 -12.29
C LEU A 85 14.58 -5.41 -12.59
N LYS A 86 14.22 -6.47 -13.32
CA LYS A 86 15.16 -7.55 -13.67
C LYS A 86 16.21 -7.15 -14.70
N SER A 87 15.93 -6.17 -15.57
CA SER A 87 16.86 -5.73 -16.61
C SER A 87 17.99 -4.84 -16.08
N ASN A 88 17.82 -4.20 -14.92
CA ASN A 88 18.81 -3.32 -14.32
C ASN A 88 18.95 -3.60 -12.83
N PRO A 89 20.09 -4.22 -12.40
CA PRO A 89 20.33 -4.52 -10.98
C PRO A 89 20.36 -3.31 -10.04
N SER A 90 20.52 -2.09 -10.59
CA SER A 90 20.49 -0.84 -9.83
C SER A 90 19.10 -0.20 -9.74
N SER A 91 18.09 -0.82 -10.35
CA SER A 91 16.72 -0.35 -10.22
C SER A 91 16.20 -0.54 -8.81
N VAL A 92 15.43 0.43 -8.33
CA VAL A 92 14.85 0.45 -7.00
C VAL A 92 13.33 0.49 -7.12
N TYR A 93 12.68 -0.43 -6.42
CA TYR A 93 11.25 -0.44 -6.18
C TYR A 93 10.95 -0.05 -4.73
N LEU A 94 10.02 0.86 -4.53
CA LEU A 94 9.54 1.29 -3.23
C LEU A 94 8.04 1.02 -3.08
N ASP A 95 7.65 0.28 -2.07
CA ASP A 95 6.25 0.08 -1.68
C ASP A 95 5.92 1.03 -0.52
N LEU A 96 5.15 2.07 -0.82
CA LEU A 96 4.75 3.11 0.13
C LEU A 96 3.44 2.74 0.81
N GLY A 97 3.46 2.60 2.14
CA GLY A 97 2.36 2.03 2.92
C GLY A 97 2.31 0.51 2.76
N CYS A 98 3.46 -0.15 2.85
CA CYS A 98 3.62 -1.56 2.50
C CYS A 98 2.92 -2.54 3.46
N CYS A 99 2.50 -2.10 4.64
CA CYS A 99 1.81 -2.91 5.64
C CYS A 99 2.59 -4.19 5.99
N PHE A 100 2.12 -5.38 5.61
CA PHE A 100 2.85 -6.65 5.77
C PHE A 100 3.85 -6.93 4.64
N GLY A 101 3.92 -6.10 3.60
CA GLY A 101 4.84 -6.24 2.47
C GLY A 101 4.52 -7.42 1.55
N GLN A 102 3.25 -7.71 1.32
CA GLN A 102 2.79 -8.82 0.48
C GLN A 102 3.16 -8.63 -1.01
N ASP A 103 3.06 -7.40 -1.51
CA ASP A 103 3.41 -7.11 -2.92
C ASP A 103 4.93 -7.24 -3.17
N LEU A 104 5.78 -6.95 -2.15
CA LEU A 104 7.23 -7.20 -2.25
C LEU A 104 7.52 -8.71 -2.39
N ARG A 105 6.86 -9.56 -1.57
CA ARG A 105 7.08 -11.01 -1.62
C ARG A 105 6.58 -11.60 -2.95
N GLN A 106 5.51 -11.05 -3.50
CA GLN A 106 5.04 -11.46 -4.83
C GLN A 106 6.09 -11.15 -5.91
N LEU A 107 6.71 -9.98 -5.87
CA LEU A 107 7.80 -9.64 -6.80
C LEU A 107 8.99 -10.58 -6.65
N VAL A 108 9.36 -10.96 -5.42
CA VAL A 108 10.44 -11.93 -5.17
C VAL A 108 10.06 -13.31 -5.73
N GLN A 109 8.84 -13.78 -5.52
CA GLN A 109 8.34 -15.04 -6.10
C GLN A 109 8.44 -15.04 -7.62
N ASP A 110 8.21 -13.88 -8.27
CA ASP A 110 8.30 -13.72 -9.72
C ASP A 110 9.73 -13.42 -10.21
N GLY A 111 10.71 -13.55 -9.31
CA GLY A 111 12.14 -13.54 -9.61
C GLY A 111 12.79 -12.15 -9.67
N VAL A 112 12.19 -11.14 -9.03
CA VAL A 112 12.86 -9.86 -8.78
C VAL A 112 13.78 -10.04 -7.56
N PRO A 113 15.08 -9.63 -7.63
CA PRO A 113 15.95 -9.67 -6.48
C PRO A 113 15.43 -8.86 -5.30
N SER A 114 15.31 -9.48 -4.12
CA SER A 114 14.77 -8.83 -2.93
C SER A 114 15.59 -7.60 -2.50
N SER A 115 16.89 -7.58 -2.79
CA SER A 115 17.79 -6.44 -2.54
C SER A 115 17.43 -5.15 -3.29
N GLN A 116 16.62 -5.23 -4.37
CA GLN A 116 16.11 -4.07 -5.11
C GLN A 116 14.82 -3.49 -4.55
N LEU A 117 14.22 -4.15 -3.55
CA LEU A 117 12.89 -3.85 -3.03
C LEU A 117 12.98 -3.18 -1.66
N ILE A 118 12.21 -2.11 -1.48
CA ILE A 118 12.12 -1.37 -0.22
C ILE A 118 10.64 -1.27 0.16
N GLY A 119 10.30 -1.67 1.38
CA GLY A 119 9.01 -1.40 2.00
C GLY A 119 9.12 -0.20 2.94
N LEU A 120 8.17 0.72 2.87
CA LEU A 120 8.08 1.86 3.76
C LEU A 120 6.69 1.93 4.37
N ASP A 121 6.62 2.01 5.68
CA ASP A 121 5.37 2.20 6.43
C ASP A 121 5.63 2.99 7.71
N ILE A 122 4.61 3.65 8.24
CA ILE A 122 4.67 4.30 9.55
C ILE A 122 4.56 3.27 10.69
N GLU A 123 3.94 2.13 10.42
CA GLU A 123 3.60 1.07 11.36
C GLU A 123 4.63 -0.07 11.35
N GLY A 124 5.81 0.17 11.94
CA GLY A 124 6.86 -0.84 12.06
C GLY A 124 6.40 -2.22 12.53
N PRO A 125 5.56 -2.32 13.59
CA PRO A 125 5.04 -3.60 14.07
C PRO A 125 4.25 -4.42 13.05
N LEU A 126 3.65 -3.81 12.01
CA LEU A 126 2.99 -4.54 10.92
C LEU A 126 4.02 -5.13 9.96
N MET A 127 5.10 -4.40 9.66
CA MET A 127 6.20 -4.92 8.85
C MET A 127 6.88 -6.12 9.52
N ASP A 128 7.04 -6.09 10.85
CA ASP A 128 7.57 -7.22 11.64
C ASP A 128 6.66 -8.45 11.52
N LEU A 129 5.33 -8.26 11.61
CA LEU A 129 4.36 -9.33 11.38
C LEU A 129 4.36 -9.85 9.93
N GLY A 130 4.81 -9.05 8.97
CA GLY A 130 5.05 -9.50 7.61
C GLY A 130 6.06 -10.63 7.54
N TYR A 131 7.15 -10.57 8.31
CA TYR A 131 8.10 -11.67 8.40
C TYR A 131 7.49 -12.94 9.03
N GLU A 132 6.56 -12.78 9.98
CA GLU A 132 5.83 -13.92 10.55
C GLU A 132 4.84 -14.51 9.55
N LEU A 133 4.11 -13.65 8.77
CA LEU A 133 3.17 -14.10 7.75
C LEU A 133 3.86 -14.89 6.65
N PHE A 134 5.03 -14.41 6.20
CA PHE A 134 5.74 -14.99 5.05
C PHE A 134 6.88 -15.92 5.43
N LEU A 135 7.17 -16.11 6.72
CA LEU A 135 8.20 -17.02 7.26
C LEU A 135 9.59 -16.77 6.67
N ASP A 136 9.93 -15.52 6.34
CA ASP A 136 11.10 -15.18 5.52
C ASP A 136 12.13 -14.27 6.17
N GLN A 137 12.07 -14.06 7.48
CA GLN A 137 12.97 -13.13 8.19
C GLN A 137 14.46 -13.40 7.94
N LYS A 138 14.84 -14.65 7.64
CA LYS A 138 16.25 -15.05 7.41
C LYS A 138 16.67 -14.97 5.94
N THR A 139 15.73 -14.82 5.03
CA THR A 139 15.97 -14.93 3.57
C THR A 139 15.58 -13.67 2.80
N MET A 140 14.75 -12.80 3.37
CA MET A 140 14.35 -11.55 2.75
C MET A 140 15.40 -10.48 2.93
N GLU A 141 16.02 -10.05 1.83
CA GLU A 141 17.07 -9.01 1.82
C GLU A 141 16.49 -7.59 1.62
N SER A 142 15.18 -7.47 1.37
CA SER A 142 14.53 -6.17 1.24
C SER A 142 14.65 -5.35 2.51
N LYS A 143 14.80 -4.04 2.34
CA LYS A 143 14.80 -3.10 3.46
C LYS A 143 13.36 -2.73 3.82
N PHE A 144 13.02 -2.84 5.09
CA PHE A 144 11.77 -2.33 5.63
C PHE A 144 12.07 -1.13 6.53
N LEU A 145 11.52 0.02 6.17
CA LEU A 145 11.86 1.31 6.76
C LEU A 145 10.63 1.93 7.43
N VAL A 146 10.78 2.29 8.69
CA VAL A 146 9.75 3.05 9.43
C VAL A 146 9.96 4.53 9.09
N ALA A 147 8.99 5.14 8.41
CA ALA A 147 9.06 6.56 8.07
C ALA A 147 7.65 7.16 7.93
N ASP A 148 7.57 8.45 8.27
CA ASP A 148 6.36 9.26 8.13
C ASP A 148 6.47 10.13 6.87
N ILE A 149 5.58 9.91 5.91
CA ILE A 149 5.60 10.65 4.64
C ILE A 149 5.47 12.16 4.83
N PHE A 150 4.80 12.60 5.88
CA PHE A 150 4.61 14.04 6.14
C PHE A 150 5.83 14.72 6.75
N LYS A 151 6.75 13.97 7.33
CA LYS A 151 7.99 14.53 7.89
C LYS A 151 9.05 14.82 6.84
N GLY A 152 9.04 14.12 5.71
CA GLY A 152 10.01 14.30 4.63
C GLY A 152 11.46 14.34 5.16
N GLU A 153 12.24 15.32 4.71
CA GLU A 153 13.65 15.48 5.11
C GLU A 153 13.87 15.72 6.61
N SER A 154 12.87 16.25 7.33
CA SER A 154 13.01 16.56 8.75
C SER A 154 13.21 15.33 9.64
N GLN A 155 12.93 14.14 9.14
CA GLN A 155 13.14 12.88 9.87
C GLN A 155 14.57 12.32 9.74
N GLY A 156 15.41 12.89 8.87
CA GLY A 156 16.78 12.41 8.65
C GLY A 156 16.83 11.04 7.97
N GLU A 157 17.71 10.14 8.43
CA GLU A 157 17.72 8.75 7.94
C GLU A 157 16.49 7.96 8.45
N PRO A 158 15.89 7.07 7.64
CA PRO A 158 16.38 6.62 6.30
C PRO A 158 15.96 7.50 5.11
N TRP A 159 15.23 8.60 5.32
CA TRP A 159 14.66 9.41 4.25
C TRP A 159 15.70 10.02 3.32
N THR A 160 16.76 10.59 3.88
CA THR A 160 17.85 11.19 3.09
C THR A 160 18.48 10.20 2.12
N SER A 161 18.68 8.96 2.55
CA SER A 161 19.18 7.89 1.67
C SER A 161 18.19 7.51 0.58
N LEU A 162 16.86 7.50 0.87
CA LEU A 162 15.84 7.24 -0.13
C LEU A 162 15.81 8.32 -1.20
N VAL A 163 15.87 9.60 -0.82
CA VAL A 163 15.92 10.74 -1.74
C VAL A 163 17.19 10.68 -2.61
N ALA A 164 18.35 10.42 -2.01
CA ALA A 164 19.62 10.38 -2.73
C ALA A 164 19.69 9.25 -3.78
N ASN A 165 19.10 8.09 -3.50
CA ASN A 165 19.10 6.95 -4.41
C ASN A 165 17.96 7.02 -5.43
N GLY A 166 16.81 7.54 -5.04
CA GLY A 166 15.57 7.59 -5.80
C GLY A 166 15.03 6.20 -6.16
N ALA A 167 13.75 6.14 -6.49
CA ALA A 167 13.07 4.93 -6.94
C ALA A 167 12.73 5.00 -8.43
N ASP A 168 12.88 3.87 -9.12
CA ASP A 168 12.45 3.69 -10.52
C ASP A 168 10.95 3.41 -10.58
N VAL A 169 10.41 2.75 -9.55
CA VAL A 169 8.99 2.43 -9.39
C VAL A 169 8.62 2.67 -7.93
N ILE A 170 7.56 3.46 -7.70
CA ILE A 170 6.88 3.54 -6.42
C ILE A 170 5.51 2.90 -6.57
N HIS A 171 5.21 1.91 -5.73
CA HIS A 171 3.86 1.40 -5.55
C HIS A 171 3.21 2.17 -4.40
N CYS A 172 2.03 2.73 -4.64
CA CYS A 172 1.32 3.57 -3.68
C CYS A 172 -0.18 3.22 -3.73
N SER A 173 -0.55 2.11 -3.12
CA SER A 173 -1.93 1.61 -3.14
C SER A 173 -2.67 1.90 -1.83
N ALA A 174 -3.95 2.27 -1.94
CA ALA A 174 -4.83 2.58 -0.81
C ALA A 174 -4.24 3.62 0.15
N PHE A 175 -3.58 4.63 -0.39
CA PHE A 175 -2.80 5.60 0.36
C PHE A 175 -3.41 7.01 0.34
N PHE A 176 -3.43 7.72 -0.80
CA PHE A 176 -3.88 9.12 -0.85
C PHE A 176 -5.30 9.30 -0.31
N HIS A 177 -6.19 8.37 -0.61
CA HIS A 177 -7.58 8.44 -0.15
C HIS A 177 -7.78 8.38 1.38
N LEU A 178 -6.73 8.30 2.15
CA LEU A 178 -6.78 8.36 3.61
C LEU A 178 -6.84 9.81 4.12
N PHE A 179 -6.46 10.78 3.29
CA PHE A 179 -6.20 12.17 3.69
C PHE A 179 -7.10 13.17 2.97
N PRO A 180 -7.34 14.37 3.55
CA PRO A 180 -7.92 15.51 2.84
C PRO A 180 -6.97 16.01 1.75
N LEU A 181 -7.48 16.77 0.77
CA LEU A 181 -6.74 17.16 -0.42
C LEU A 181 -5.41 17.89 -0.12
N ASN A 182 -5.41 18.79 0.84
CA ASN A 182 -4.19 19.52 1.23
C ASN A 182 -3.09 18.58 1.74
N GLU A 183 -3.44 17.59 2.54
CA GLU A 183 -2.48 16.58 3.03
C GLU A 183 -2.03 15.65 1.90
N GLN A 184 -2.91 15.31 0.95
CA GLN A 184 -2.52 14.54 -0.24
C GLN A 184 -1.46 15.28 -1.06
N ILE A 185 -1.60 16.59 -1.25
CA ILE A 185 -0.62 17.44 -1.94
C ILE A 185 0.73 17.43 -1.19
N GLU A 186 0.72 17.60 0.13
CA GLU A 186 1.96 17.55 0.93
C GLU A 186 2.64 16.18 0.85
N ALA A 187 1.90 15.09 0.98
CA ALA A 187 2.43 13.74 0.81
C ALA A 187 2.99 13.54 -0.62
N ALA A 188 2.29 14.01 -1.65
CA ALA A 188 2.71 13.89 -3.04
C ALA A 188 3.99 14.70 -3.32
N LYS A 189 4.19 15.87 -2.71
CA LYS A 189 5.46 16.63 -2.81
C LYS A 189 6.63 15.86 -2.20
N ASN A 190 6.44 15.20 -1.09
CA ASN A 190 7.47 14.36 -0.48
C ASN A 190 7.73 13.10 -1.32
N ILE A 191 6.70 12.47 -1.89
CA ILE A 191 6.84 11.35 -2.83
C ILE A 191 7.61 11.78 -4.09
N ALA A 192 7.36 12.99 -4.61
CA ALA A 192 8.03 13.51 -5.79
C ALA A 192 9.56 13.55 -5.65
N GLN A 193 10.08 13.76 -4.44
CA GLN A 193 11.52 13.72 -4.16
C GLN A 193 12.10 12.30 -4.29
N LEU A 194 11.28 11.27 -4.08
CA LEU A 194 11.71 9.88 -4.09
C LEU A 194 11.72 9.24 -5.48
N VAL A 195 11.09 9.85 -6.49
CA VAL A 195 10.94 9.28 -7.82
C VAL A 195 12.06 9.78 -8.74
N LYS A 196 12.80 8.90 -9.39
CA LYS A 196 13.76 9.26 -10.43
C LYS A 196 13.07 9.87 -11.66
N LYS A 197 13.78 10.73 -12.41
CA LYS A 197 13.33 11.12 -13.76
C LYS A 197 13.09 9.88 -14.62
N GLY A 198 11.93 9.79 -15.28
CA GLY A 198 11.49 8.60 -16.01
C GLY A 198 10.96 7.48 -15.11
N GLY A 199 10.95 7.67 -13.79
CA GLY A 199 10.31 6.77 -12.83
C GLY A 199 8.79 6.89 -12.85
N ILE A 200 8.14 5.88 -12.28
CA ILE A 200 6.68 5.80 -12.23
C ILE A 200 6.17 5.58 -10.82
N ILE A 201 5.00 6.14 -10.54
CA ILE A 201 4.19 5.82 -9.36
C ILE A 201 2.97 5.06 -9.87
N VAL A 202 2.73 3.87 -9.35
CA VAL A 202 1.58 3.05 -9.71
C VAL A 202 0.76 2.71 -8.48
N GLY A 203 -0.53 2.55 -8.64
CA GLY A 203 -1.37 2.15 -7.53
C GLY A 203 -2.86 2.14 -7.86
N ARG A 204 -3.63 1.80 -6.84
CA ARG A 204 -5.08 1.89 -6.87
C ARG A 204 -5.61 2.39 -5.53
N GLN A 205 -6.71 3.11 -5.55
CA GLN A 205 -7.34 3.63 -4.35
C GLN A 205 -8.85 3.82 -4.51
N SER A 206 -9.53 4.17 -3.43
CA SER A 206 -10.91 4.64 -3.53
C SER A 206 -10.94 6.00 -4.24
N GLY A 207 -11.70 6.09 -5.31
CA GLY A 207 -12.01 7.29 -6.06
C GLY A 207 -13.51 7.51 -6.13
N SER A 208 -13.96 8.49 -6.91
CA SER A 208 -15.36 8.83 -7.07
C SER A 208 -15.66 9.39 -8.45
N VAL A 209 -16.85 9.08 -9.02
CA VAL A 209 -17.36 9.77 -10.23
C VAL A 209 -17.84 11.19 -9.91
N LYS A 210 -17.95 11.53 -8.62
CA LYS A 210 -18.17 12.88 -8.11
C LYS A 210 -17.04 13.20 -7.13
N PRO A 211 -15.87 13.64 -7.63
CA PRO A 211 -14.71 13.90 -6.77
C PRO A 211 -15.01 14.99 -5.74
N GLY A 212 -14.41 14.83 -4.55
CA GLY A 212 -14.62 15.77 -3.45
C GLY A 212 -14.28 15.19 -2.08
N GLU A 213 -14.47 16.03 -1.06
CA GLU A 213 -14.30 15.64 0.34
C GLU A 213 -15.44 14.72 0.79
N VAL A 214 -15.07 13.65 1.48
CA VAL A 214 -15.99 12.70 2.11
C VAL A 214 -15.58 12.47 3.57
N PRO A 215 -16.48 11.99 4.44
CA PRO A 215 -16.09 11.57 5.79
C PRO A 215 -14.98 10.52 5.73
N ALA A 216 -13.96 10.67 6.59
CA ALA A 216 -12.92 9.66 6.75
C ALA A 216 -13.32 8.62 7.81
N ILE A 217 -12.53 7.54 7.91
CA ILE A 217 -12.73 6.49 8.93
C ILE A 217 -12.57 7.06 10.35
N LYS A 218 -11.62 7.99 10.54
CA LYS A 218 -11.45 8.67 11.81
C LYS A 218 -12.59 9.68 12.01
N PRO A 219 -13.37 9.57 13.10
CA PRO A 219 -14.47 10.50 13.37
C PRO A 219 -14.02 11.97 13.38
N GLY A 220 -14.78 12.82 12.69
CA GLY A 220 -14.52 14.28 12.61
C GLY A 220 -13.42 14.67 11.62
N SER A 221 -12.86 13.73 10.87
CA SER A 221 -11.92 14.01 9.77
C SER A 221 -12.56 13.76 8.41
N THR A 222 -11.96 14.33 7.36
CA THR A 222 -12.34 14.13 5.96
C THR A 222 -11.22 13.47 5.18
N SER A 223 -11.56 12.96 4.02
CA SER A 223 -10.62 12.49 3.01
C SER A 223 -11.13 12.88 1.63
N PHE A 224 -10.23 13.12 0.68
CA PHE A 224 -10.63 13.49 -0.67
C PHE A 224 -10.65 12.27 -1.61
N ARG A 225 -11.72 12.14 -2.39
CA ARG A 225 -11.86 11.11 -3.42
C ARG A 225 -11.65 11.72 -4.79
N HIS A 226 -10.65 11.23 -5.50
CA HIS A 226 -10.33 11.67 -6.86
C HIS A 226 -11.10 10.89 -7.93
N ASP A 227 -11.32 11.56 -9.05
CA ASP A 227 -11.33 10.97 -10.38
C ASP A 227 -9.96 11.17 -11.06
N VAL A 228 -9.84 10.80 -12.35
CA VAL A 228 -8.58 10.97 -13.09
C VAL A 228 -8.25 12.46 -13.31
N GLU A 229 -9.25 13.30 -13.55
CA GLU A 229 -9.06 14.73 -13.81
C GLU A 229 -8.53 15.46 -12.56
N THR A 230 -9.16 15.24 -11.41
CA THR A 230 -8.74 15.89 -10.17
C THR A 230 -7.40 15.35 -9.65
N LEU A 231 -7.10 14.06 -9.89
CA LEU A 231 -5.76 13.52 -9.62
C LEU A 231 -4.70 14.19 -10.51
N THR A 232 -5.01 14.41 -11.79
CA THR A 232 -4.12 15.14 -12.71
C THR A 232 -3.87 16.55 -12.20
N LYS A 233 -4.92 17.31 -11.86
CA LYS A 233 -4.79 18.66 -11.30
C LYS A 233 -3.92 18.71 -10.05
N MET A 234 -4.06 17.72 -9.15
CA MET A 234 -3.22 17.60 -7.96
C MET A 234 -1.74 17.44 -8.35
N TRP A 235 -1.42 16.57 -9.31
CA TRP A 235 -0.03 16.35 -9.74
C TRP A 235 0.52 17.50 -10.59
N ASP A 236 -0.30 18.25 -11.32
CA ASP A 236 0.09 19.50 -11.98
C ASP A 236 0.50 20.56 -10.93
N GLN A 237 -0.26 20.67 -9.83
CA GLN A 237 0.09 21.54 -8.70
C GLN A 237 1.40 21.10 -8.05
N VAL A 238 1.56 19.80 -7.74
CA VAL A 238 2.81 19.25 -7.20
C VAL A 238 3.99 19.58 -8.12
N GLY A 239 3.82 19.41 -9.43
CA GLY A 239 4.85 19.75 -10.41
C GLY A 239 5.24 21.22 -10.37
N SER A 240 4.25 22.11 -10.32
CA SER A 240 4.46 23.56 -10.23
C SER A 240 5.21 23.95 -8.95
N GLU A 241 4.88 23.34 -7.81
CA GLU A 241 5.47 23.66 -6.51
C GLU A 241 6.87 23.04 -6.29
N THR A 242 7.17 21.92 -6.99
CA THR A 242 8.44 21.18 -6.82
C THR A 242 9.41 21.34 -8.00
N GLY A 243 9.02 22.09 -9.05
CA GLY A 243 9.83 22.21 -10.27
C GLY A 243 9.96 20.91 -11.06
N THR A 244 8.98 20.01 -10.95
CA THR A 244 8.93 18.72 -11.65
C THR A 244 7.77 18.68 -12.63
N LYS A 245 7.78 17.69 -13.55
CA LYS A 245 6.70 17.52 -14.53
C LYS A 245 6.20 16.09 -14.55
N TRP A 246 4.89 15.94 -14.57
CA TRP A 246 4.23 14.65 -14.41
C TRP A 246 3.22 14.39 -15.52
N LYS A 247 3.06 13.12 -15.88
CA LYS A 247 1.97 12.63 -16.71
C LYS A 247 1.13 11.69 -15.87
N VAL A 248 -0.16 11.94 -15.77
CA VAL A 248 -1.11 11.09 -15.04
C VAL A 248 -1.97 10.34 -16.04
N GLU A 249 -2.07 9.03 -15.87
CA GLU A 249 -2.96 8.13 -16.60
C GLU A 249 -3.74 7.30 -15.60
N GLY A 250 -5.01 7.00 -15.89
CA GLY A 250 -5.80 6.21 -14.94
C GLY A 250 -7.18 5.85 -15.48
N SER A 251 -7.90 5.05 -14.69
CA SER A 251 -9.29 4.69 -14.93
C SER A 251 -10.08 4.61 -13.63
N LEU A 252 -11.39 4.80 -13.73
CA LEU A 252 -12.35 4.54 -12.66
C LEU A 252 -13.12 3.26 -12.99
N ASP A 253 -12.97 2.24 -12.13
CA ASP A 253 -13.59 0.94 -12.32
C ASP A 253 -14.63 0.64 -11.24
N GLU A 254 -15.70 -0.07 -11.60
CA GLU A 254 -16.69 -0.57 -10.64
C GLU A 254 -16.23 -1.86 -9.91
N VAL A 255 -15.14 -2.46 -10.36
CA VAL A 255 -14.68 -3.76 -9.89
C VAL A 255 -14.20 -3.69 -8.44
N GLY A 256 -14.72 -4.57 -7.59
CA GLY A 256 -14.33 -4.69 -6.18
C GLY A 256 -15.19 -3.91 -5.19
N MET A 257 -16.17 -3.11 -5.69
CA MET A 257 -17.15 -2.41 -4.85
C MET A 257 -18.38 -3.28 -4.51
N LYS A 258 -18.53 -4.45 -5.16
CA LYS A 258 -19.67 -5.36 -4.91
C LYS A 258 -19.39 -6.27 -3.72
N GLY A 259 -20.17 -6.11 -2.66
CA GLY A 259 -20.34 -7.14 -1.63
C GLY A 259 -20.00 -6.76 -0.18
N LYS A 260 -19.11 -5.83 0.10
CA LYS A 260 -18.84 -5.35 1.46
C LYS A 260 -19.02 -3.83 1.52
N LYS A 261 -20.07 -3.36 2.21
CA LYS A 261 -20.28 -1.92 2.43
C LYS A 261 -19.17 -1.41 3.35
N ASN A 262 -18.26 -0.65 2.79
CA ASN A 262 -17.41 0.23 3.59
C ASN A 262 -18.30 1.42 4.02
N PRO A 263 -18.37 1.75 5.31
CA PRO A 263 -19.26 2.81 5.80
C PRO A 263 -18.98 4.20 5.21
N VAL A 264 -17.83 4.40 4.57
CA VAL A 264 -17.46 5.65 3.87
C VAL A 264 -17.61 5.56 2.34
N GLU A 265 -18.18 4.48 1.81
CA GLU A 265 -18.46 4.29 0.39
C GLU A 265 -19.94 4.56 0.10
N ASP A 266 -20.20 5.28 -1.01
CA ASP A 266 -21.51 5.62 -1.53
C ASP A 266 -21.70 5.12 -2.96
N GLU A 267 -22.81 5.47 -3.61
CA GLU A 267 -23.13 5.11 -5.00
C GLU A 267 -22.16 5.68 -6.03
N ASN A 268 -21.43 6.76 -5.69
CA ASN A 268 -20.46 7.44 -6.55
C ASN A 268 -19.06 6.86 -6.41
N SER A 269 -18.82 6.05 -5.38
CA SER A 269 -17.52 5.46 -5.09
C SER A 269 -17.08 4.50 -6.19
N ARG A 270 -15.81 4.60 -6.60
CA ARG A 270 -15.17 3.77 -7.62
C ARG A 270 -13.77 3.39 -7.16
N ARG A 271 -13.19 2.42 -7.83
CA ARG A 271 -11.75 2.17 -7.74
C ARG A 271 -11.05 3.02 -8.76
N LEU A 272 -10.17 3.91 -8.32
CA LEU A 272 -9.26 4.66 -9.16
C LEU A 272 -7.95 3.89 -9.30
N LEU A 273 -7.66 3.40 -10.49
CA LEU A 273 -6.37 2.86 -10.90
C LEU A 273 -5.55 3.97 -11.54
N PHE A 274 -4.25 4.08 -11.23
CA PHE A 274 -3.42 5.16 -11.76
C PHE A 274 -1.98 4.75 -12.03
N THR A 275 -1.40 5.42 -13.00
CA THR A 275 0.03 5.49 -13.30
C THR A 275 0.43 6.96 -13.43
N ILE A 276 1.44 7.38 -12.69
CA ILE A 276 1.96 8.75 -12.69
C ILE A 276 3.45 8.67 -13.05
N THR A 277 3.81 9.27 -14.17
CA THR A 277 5.17 9.22 -14.73
C THR A 277 5.88 10.54 -14.50
N ARG A 278 7.08 10.54 -13.92
CA ARG A 278 7.94 11.71 -13.83
C ARG A 278 8.62 11.99 -15.15
N LEU A 279 8.32 13.14 -15.79
CA LEU A 279 8.88 13.55 -17.08
C LEU A 279 10.18 14.35 -16.92
N GLU A 280 10.22 15.21 -15.88
CA GLU A 280 11.34 16.10 -15.56
C GLU A 280 11.60 16.17 -14.05
#